data_65b8cb88faa38f3167d997edfcb3415e
#
_entry.id   65b8cb88faa38f3167d997edfcb3415e
#
_cell.length_a   1.000
_cell.length_b   1.000
_cell.length_c   1.000
_cell.angle_alpha   90.00
_cell.angle_beta   90.00
_cell.angle_gamma   90.00
#
_symmetry.space_group_name_H-M   'P 1'
#
loop_
_entity.id
_entity.type
_entity.pdbx_description
1 polymer ?
#
loop_
_entity_poly.entity_id
_entity_poly.type
_entity_poly.pdbx_seq_one_letter_code
_entity_poly.pdbx_strand_id
1 'polypeptide(L)'
;MNKTIIFMASACFLAGCQSIYTAQTTIPKKEKSPVEQSIPKYQEFIHSGDLLPIQYIVDIKGNTIDLTNNKKRKLVILFATWCPDSNRALKALNESPLLNDPAVDIIAIAREETNEDVIKWRDKNNIRVPLATDVNRSIYQQFAVGGIPRLITVGKDNRVIKMNLAEGQEQLKLIQW
;
A
#
# COMPACT_ATOMS: atom_id res chain seq x y z
N MET A 1 -13.03 -81.38 60.77
CA MET A 1 -11.71 -81.69 61.37
C MET A 1 -10.72 -80.57 60.94
N ASN A 2 -10.36 -79.82 61.97
CA ASN A 2 -8.99 -79.33 62.29
C ASN A 2 -8.11 -78.82 61.09
N LYS A 3 -7.43 -77.76 61.12
CA LYS A 3 -6.73 -76.94 62.15
C LYS A 3 -6.26 -75.68 61.39
N THR A 4 -6.48 -74.52 61.91
CA THR A 4 -5.66 -73.70 62.83
C THR A 4 -4.26 -73.24 62.24
N ILE A 5 -4.04 -71.95 62.38
CA ILE A 5 -2.82 -71.26 62.85
C ILE A 5 -2.03 -70.51 61.68
N ILE A 6 -1.78 -69.33 61.85
CA ILE A 6 -1.19 -68.23 62.63
C ILE A 6 -0.32 -67.29 61.67
N PHE A 7 -0.53 -66.02 61.87
CA PHE A 7 0.39 -64.87 61.81
C PHE A 7 1.73 -64.89 61.08
N MET A 8 1.99 -63.93 60.29
CA MET A 8 3.04 -62.97 60.63
C MET A 8 2.99 -61.73 59.73
N ALA A 9 2.96 -60.58 60.39
CA ALA A 9 3.14 -59.26 59.78
C ALA A 9 4.60 -59.04 59.46
N SER A 10 4.85 -58.48 58.27
CA SER A 10 6.14 -57.83 57.99
C SER A 10 5.90 -56.60 57.18
N ALA A 11 6.16 -55.46 57.78
CA ALA A 11 6.15 -54.15 57.17
C ALA A 11 7.41 -54.03 56.26
N CYS A 12 7.23 -53.73 55.01
CA CYS A 12 8.33 -53.25 54.17
C CYS A 12 7.97 -51.90 53.53
N PHE A 13 8.84 -50.96 53.78
CA PHE A 13 8.85 -49.58 53.37
C PHE A 13 8.66 -49.44 51.88
N LEU A 14 7.73 -48.57 51.51
CA LEU A 14 7.52 -48.09 50.16
C LEU A 14 8.46 -46.91 49.89
N ALA A 15 9.50 -47.14 49.08
CA ALA A 15 10.21 -46.07 48.45
C ALA A 15 9.37 -45.55 47.27
N GLY A 16 8.74 -44.42 47.46
CA GLY A 16 7.99 -43.74 46.40
C GLY A 16 8.93 -43.09 45.39
N CYS A 17 9.02 -43.65 44.19
CA CYS A 17 9.56 -42.93 43.02
C CYS A 17 8.51 -41.92 42.53
N GLN A 18 8.68 -40.68 42.93
CA GLN A 18 7.96 -39.58 42.29
C GLN A 18 8.56 -39.35 40.90
N SER A 19 7.86 -39.77 39.86
CA SER A 19 8.10 -39.34 38.50
C SER A 19 7.75 -37.87 38.39
N ILE A 20 8.78 -37.03 38.27
CA ILE A 20 8.62 -35.63 37.96
C ILE A 20 8.22 -35.56 36.49
N TYR A 21 6.93 -35.37 36.20
CA TYR A 21 6.47 -34.98 34.89
C TYR A 21 6.89 -33.54 34.67
N THR A 22 8.01 -33.32 33.95
CA THR A 22 8.32 -32.03 33.38
C THR A 22 7.32 -31.77 32.26
N ALA A 23 6.32 -30.97 32.57
CA ALA A 23 5.46 -30.41 31.56
C ALA A 23 6.32 -29.52 30.65
N GLN A 24 6.71 -30.01 29.49
CA GLN A 24 7.22 -29.17 28.42
C GLN A 24 6.06 -28.29 27.94
N THR A 25 6.07 -27.04 28.40
CA THR A 25 5.21 -26.00 27.86
C THR A 25 5.69 -25.72 26.45
N THR A 26 5.15 -26.42 25.47
CA THR A 26 5.28 -26.04 24.07
C THR A 26 4.53 -24.73 23.88
N ILE A 27 5.28 -23.64 23.80
CA ILE A 27 4.73 -22.33 23.38
C ILE A 27 4.13 -22.53 21.98
N PRO A 28 2.84 -22.31 21.77
CA PRO A 28 2.27 -22.42 20.46
C PRO A 28 2.94 -21.37 19.58
N LYS A 29 3.60 -21.83 18.51
CA LYS A 29 4.14 -20.98 17.45
C LYS A 29 2.99 -20.13 16.94
N LYS A 30 3.07 -18.82 17.20
CA LYS A 30 2.08 -17.84 16.76
C LYS A 30 1.95 -17.96 15.24
N GLU A 31 0.92 -18.64 14.81
CA GLU A 31 0.53 -18.71 13.41
C GLU A 31 0.29 -17.29 12.96
N LYS A 32 0.97 -16.88 11.87
CA LYS A 32 0.76 -15.55 11.29
C LYS A 32 -0.71 -15.47 10.91
N SER A 33 -1.44 -14.60 11.59
CA SER A 33 -2.81 -14.25 11.26
C SER A 33 -2.91 -13.94 9.76
N PRO A 34 -4.05 -14.27 9.10
CA PRO A 34 -4.31 -13.85 7.74
C PRO A 34 -4.06 -12.35 7.63
N VAL A 35 -3.41 -11.93 6.56
CA VAL A 35 -3.14 -10.51 6.27
C VAL A 35 -4.47 -9.77 6.42
N GLU A 36 -4.60 -9.01 7.49
CA GLU A 36 -5.73 -8.15 7.73
C GLU A 36 -5.75 -7.14 6.59
N GLN A 37 -6.64 -7.36 5.63
CA GLN A 37 -6.88 -6.40 4.56
C GLN A 37 -7.42 -5.16 5.25
N SER A 38 -6.56 -4.17 5.43
CA SER A 38 -6.94 -2.88 6.02
C SER A 38 -8.07 -2.29 5.19
N ILE A 39 -9.23 -2.10 5.80
CA ILE A 39 -10.36 -1.40 5.19
C ILE A 39 -9.84 -0.03 4.73
N PRO A 40 -9.99 0.34 3.46
CA PRO A 40 -9.50 1.62 2.98
C PRO A 40 -10.09 2.77 3.80
N LYS A 41 -9.26 3.68 4.24
CA LYS A 41 -9.67 4.88 5.02
C LYS A 41 -10.74 5.72 4.30
N TYR A 42 -10.74 5.66 2.97
CA TYR A 42 -11.71 6.34 2.11
C TYR A 42 -12.24 5.34 1.09
N GLN A 43 -13.51 5.50 0.73
CA GLN A 43 -14.10 4.70 -0.34
C GLN A 43 -13.34 4.90 -1.65
N GLU A 44 -13.01 3.81 -2.31
CA GLU A 44 -12.34 3.75 -3.60
C GLU A 44 -13.31 3.21 -4.65
N PHE A 45 -13.24 3.76 -5.87
CA PHE A 45 -14.11 3.38 -6.98
C PHE A 45 -13.36 2.58 -8.04
N ILE A 46 -12.02 2.62 -8.00
CA ILE A 46 -11.13 1.93 -8.93
C ILE A 46 -10.29 0.90 -8.16
N HIS A 47 -10.25 -0.31 -8.68
CA HIS A 47 -9.57 -1.46 -8.10
C HIS A 47 -8.59 -2.09 -9.07
N SER A 48 -7.78 -3.02 -8.59
CA SER A 48 -6.89 -3.82 -9.44
C SER A 48 -7.69 -4.57 -10.51
N GLY A 49 -7.26 -4.46 -11.76
CA GLY A 49 -7.91 -5.05 -12.93
C GLY A 49 -8.88 -4.11 -13.65
N ASP A 50 -9.34 -3.02 -13.04
CA ASP A 50 -10.19 -2.03 -13.69
C ASP A 50 -9.43 -1.26 -14.77
N LEU A 51 -10.11 -0.82 -15.80
CA LEU A 51 -9.51 0.10 -16.78
C LEU A 51 -9.24 1.46 -16.15
N LEU A 52 -8.12 2.09 -16.52
CA LEU A 52 -7.86 3.47 -16.15
C LEU A 52 -9.00 4.36 -16.69
N PRO A 53 -9.71 5.13 -15.84
CA PRO A 53 -10.90 5.87 -16.28
C PRO A 53 -10.58 7.12 -17.12
N ILE A 54 -9.31 7.53 -17.14
CA ILE A 54 -8.84 8.68 -17.94
C ILE A 54 -8.02 8.19 -19.13
N GLN A 55 -8.35 8.68 -20.32
CA GLN A 55 -7.66 8.33 -21.56
C GLN A 55 -6.67 9.40 -22.01
N TYR A 56 -7.04 10.65 -21.85
CA TYR A 56 -6.25 11.81 -22.25
C TYR A 56 -6.28 12.85 -21.14
N ILE A 57 -5.19 13.57 -21.00
CA ILE A 57 -5.12 14.69 -20.07
C ILE A 57 -4.24 15.81 -20.68
N VAL A 58 -4.61 17.05 -20.42
CA VAL A 58 -3.79 18.19 -20.82
C VAL A 58 -2.88 18.59 -19.67
N ASP A 59 -1.57 18.64 -19.92
CA ASP A 59 -0.60 19.06 -18.92
C ASP A 59 -0.63 20.60 -18.73
N ILE A 60 0.05 21.07 -17.68
CA ILE A 60 0.13 22.52 -17.38
C ILE A 60 0.90 23.33 -18.45
N LYS A 61 1.47 22.71 -19.47
CA LYS A 61 2.12 23.35 -20.62
C LYS A 61 1.21 23.39 -21.84
N GLY A 62 0.02 22.80 -21.77
CA GLY A 62 -0.95 22.70 -22.86
C GLY A 62 -0.77 21.49 -23.77
N ASN A 63 0.12 20.54 -23.45
CA ASN A 63 0.31 19.32 -24.23
C ASN A 63 -0.72 18.26 -23.84
N THR A 64 -1.31 17.60 -24.84
CA THR A 64 -2.16 16.44 -24.59
C THR A 64 -1.30 15.19 -24.36
N ILE A 65 -1.49 14.54 -23.20
CA ILE A 65 -0.87 13.28 -22.83
C ILE A 65 -1.87 12.15 -23.11
N ASP A 66 -1.46 11.22 -23.96
CA ASP A 66 -2.23 10.02 -24.29
C ASP A 66 -1.91 8.91 -23.31
N LEU A 67 -2.87 8.57 -22.44
CA LEU A 67 -2.78 7.51 -21.46
C LEU A 67 -3.30 6.16 -22.00
N THR A 68 -3.77 6.09 -23.25
CA THR A 68 -4.19 4.83 -23.88
C THR A 68 -3.03 4.04 -24.46
N ASN A 69 -1.84 4.65 -24.57
CA ASN A 69 -0.66 4.02 -25.13
C ASN A 69 -0.30 2.72 -24.40
N ASN A 70 -0.41 1.59 -25.09
CA ASN A 70 -0.14 0.26 -24.57
C ASN A 70 1.34 -0.19 -24.62
N LYS A 71 2.25 0.69 -25.02
CA LYS A 71 3.68 0.38 -25.07
C LYS A 71 4.37 0.52 -23.71
N LYS A 72 3.83 1.39 -22.84
CA LYS A 72 4.42 1.72 -21.55
C LYS A 72 3.45 1.47 -20.40
N ARG A 73 4.02 1.20 -19.23
CA ARG A 73 3.30 1.28 -17.95
C ARG A 73 3.05 2.74 -17.60
N LYS A 74 2.11 3.01 -16.70
CA LYS A 74 1.84 4.40 -16.29
C LYS A 74 1.85 4.49 -14.76
N LEU A 75 2.40 5.60 -14.27
CA LEU A 75 2.25 6.05 -12.90
C LEU A 75 1.40 7.32 -12.90
N VAL A 76 0.16 7.19 -12.44
CA VAL A 76 -0.74 8.32 -12.24
C VAL A 76 -0.73 8.69 -10.77
N ILE A 77 -0.51 9.96 -10.47
CA ILE A 77 -0.44 10.47 -9.10
C ILE A 77 -1.53 11.52 -8.91
N LEU A 78 -2.43 11.28 -7.97
CA LEU A 78 -3.41 12.29 -7.56
C LEU A 78 -2.88 13.00 -6.31
N PHE A 79 -2.72 14.31 -6.37
CA PHE A 79 -2.04 15.08 -5.32
C PHE A 79 -2.67 16.45 -5.09
N ALA A 80 -2.16 17.20 -4.12
CA ALA A 80 -2.38 18.64 -3.98
C ALA A 80 -1.10 19.32 -3.49
N THR A 81 -0.87 20.56 -3.95
CA THR A 81 0.35 21.32 -3.62
C THR A 81 0.45 21.68 -2.14
N TRP A 82 -0.69 21.86 -1.48
CA TRP A 82 -0.78 22.16 -0.05
C TRP A 82 -0.60 20.94 0.87
N CYS A 83 -0.65 19.71 0.33
CA CYS A 83 -0.55 18.49 1.14
C CYS A 83 0.92 18.13 1.40
N PRO A 84 1.36 18.00 2.68
CA PRO A 84 2.74 17.66 3.01
C PRO A 84 3.19 16.30 2.46
N ASP A 85 2.31 15.30 2.49
CA ASP A 85 2.61 13.96 1.96
C ASP A 85 2.73 13.97 0.43
N SER A 86 1.90 14.76 -0.25
CA SER A 86 2.01 14.97 -1.70
C SER A 86 3.35 15.60 -2.08
N ASN A 87 3.75 16.64 -1.33
CA ASN A 87 5.04 17.31 -1.54
C ASN A 87 6.21 16.33 -1.35
N ARG A 88 6.15 15.49 -0.33
CA ARG A 88 7.18 14.49 -0.05
C ARG A 88 7.27 13.46 -1.18
N ALA A 89 6.14 12.92 -1.61
CA ALA A 89 6.08 11.93 -2.68
C ALA A 89 6.65 12.48 -4.00
N LEU A 90 6.26 13.69 -4.40
CA LEU A 90 6.71 14.29 -5.65
C LEU A 90 8.18 14.72 -5.61
N LYS A 91 8.69 15.19 -4.46
CA LYS A 91 10.12 15.45 -4.28
C LYS A 91 10.94 14.15 -4.35
N ALA A 92 10.49 13.10 -3.69
CA ALA A 92 11.15 11.79 -3.77
C ALA A 92 11.16 11.25 -5.21
N LEU A 93 10.05 11.38 -5.94
CA LEU A 93 9.96 10.97 -7.33
C LEU A 93 10.89 11.79 -8.23
N ASN A 94 11.04 13.09 -7.94
CA ASN A 94 11.91 14.00 -8.68
C ASN A 94 13.38 13.55 -8.64
N GLU A 95 13.79 12.91 -7.54
CA GLU A 95 15.14 12.37 -7.33
C GLU A 95 15.24 10.87 -7.70
N SER A 96 14.13 10.23 -8.03
CA SER A 96 14.09 8.82 -8.35
C SER A 96 14.50 8.54 -9.79
N PRO A 97 15.26 7.44 -10.06
CA PRO A 97 15.50 6.95 -11.41
C PRO A 97 14.21 6.68 -12.21
N LEU A 98 13.10 6.40 -11.52
CA LEU A 98 11.81 6.13 -12.13
C LEU A 98 11.31 7.30 -13.00
N LEU A 99 11.64 8.54 -12.64
CA LEU A 99 11.24 9.72 -13.43
C LEU A 99 11.78 9.68 -14.86
N ASN A 100 12.93 9.03 -15.06
CA ASN A 100 13.61 8.95 -16.36
C ASN A 100 13.50 7.54 -16.99
N ASP A 101 12.68 6.65 -16.42
CA ASP A 101 12.47 5.30 -16.97
C ASP A 101 11.69 5.38 -18.29
N PRO A 102 12.30 5.03 -19.44
CA PRO A 102 11.62 5.11 -20.74
C PRO A 102 10.44 4.14 -20.88
N ALA A 103 10.31 3.15 -19.99
CA ALA A 103 9.23 2.17 -19.98
C ALA A 103 8.00 2.62 -19.19
N VAL A 104 8.05 3.83 -18.59
CA VAL A 104 6.97 4.35 -17.73
C VAL A 104 6.59 5.76 -18.16
N ASP A 105 5.31 6.00 -18.38
CA ASP A 105 4.76 7.35 -18.51
C ASP A 105 4.27 7.80 -17.12
N ILE A 106 4.65 9.00 -16.72
CA ILE A 106 4.33 9.55 -15.41
C ILE A 106 3.53 10.84 -15.59
N ILE A 107 2.44 10.97 -14.82
CA ILE A 107 1.65 12.20 -14.72
C ILE A 107 1.16 12.40 -13.29
N ALA A 108 1.35 13.59 -12.75
CA ALA A 108 0.76 13.97 -11.47
C ALA A 108 -0.34 15.02 -11.70
N ILE A 109 -1.50 14.78 -11.13
CA ILE A 109 -2.73 15.54 -11.33
C ILE A 109 -3.10 16.23 -10.02
N ALA A 110 -3.02 17.56 -10.02
CA ALA A 110 -3.37 18.37 -8.86
C ALA A 110 -4.89 18.55 -8.78
N ARG A 111 -5.49 18.08 -7.68
CA ARG A 111 -6.93 18.18 -7.50
C ARG A 111 -7.32 19.54 -6.91
N GLU A 112 -8.37 20.14 -7.46
CA GLU A 112 -8.97 21.39 -6.95
C GLU A 112 -7.99 22.59 -6.93
N GLU A 113 -7.04 22.59 -7.88
CA GLU A 113 -6.05 23.66 -8.02
C GLU A 113 -5.98 24.15 -9.46
N THR A 114 -5.65 25.42 -9.65
CA THR A 114 -5.51 26.03 -10.97
C THR A 114 -4.14 25.76 -11.59
N ASN A 115 -4.03 25.88 -12.92
CA ASN A 115 -2.73 25.80 -13.59
C ASN A 115 -1.72 26.80 -13.03
N GLU A 116 -2.17 28.03 -12.72
CA GLU A 116 -1.31 29.09 -12.20
C GLU A 116 -0.72 28.72 -10.82
N ASP A 117 -1.52 28.18 -9.92
CA ASP A 117 -1.06 27.76 -8.60
C ASP A 117 -0.07 26.60 -8.68
N VAL A 118 -0.37 25.60 -9.53
CA VAL A 118 0.49 24.45 -9.74
C VAL A 118 1.81 24.83 -10.39
N ILE A 119 1.80 25.77 -11.34
CA ILE A 119 3.03 26.31 -11.97
C ILE A 119 3.89 27.04 -10.94
N LYS A 120 3.31 27.92 -10.11
CA LYS A 120 4.04 28.61 -9.04
C LYS A 120 4.66 27.63 -8.06
N TRP A 121 3.90 26.61 -7.66
CA TRP A 121 4.39 25.58 -6.76
C TRP A 121 5.50 24.74 -7.39
N ARG A 122 5.35 24.30 -8.65
CA ARG A 122 6.36 23.56 -9.43
C ARG A 122 7.69 24.30 -9.44
N ASP A 123 7.65 25.57 -9.82
CA ASP A 123 8.85 26.39 -9.98
C ASP A 123 9.55 26.63 -8.64
N LYS A 124 8.79 26.93 -7.59
CA LYS A 124 9.32 27.09 -6.23
C LYS A 124 9.99 25.82 -5.69
N ASN A 125 9.51 24.63 -6.08
CA ASN A 125 10.00 23.36 -5.58
C ASN A 125 10.89 22.60 -6.58
N ASN A 126 11.19 23.19 -7.76
CA ASN A 126 11.99 22.60 -8.83
C ASN A 126 11.47 21.21 -9.26
N ILE A 127 10.16 21.05 -9.39
CA ILE A 127 9.52 19.78 -9.75
C ILE A 127 9.63 19.57 -11.27
N ARG A 128 10.17 18.42 -11.67
CA ARG A 128 10.33 17.99 -13.07
C ARG A 128 9.27 17.00 -13.51
N VAL A 129 8.54 16.42 -12.59
CA VAL A 129 7.43 15.49 -12.86
C VAL A 129 6.41 16.19 -13.76
N PRO A 130 5.93 15.56 -14.85
CA PRO A 130 4.82 16.09 -15.65
C PRO A 130 3.58 16.32 -14.77
N LEU A 131 2.98 17.52 -14.90
CA LEU A 131 1.88 17.96 -14.06
C LEU A 131 0.65 18.31 -14.89
N ALA A 132 -0.53 18.00 -14.38
CA ALA A 132 -1.81 18.45 -14.87
C ALA A 132 -2.69 18.93 -13.70
N THR A 133 -3.82 19.55 -14.01
CA THR A 133 -4.77 20.05 -13.00
C THR A 133 -6.15 19.43 -13.19
N ASP A 134 -6.85 19.27 -12.09
CA ASP A 134 -8.25 18.83 -12.01
C ASP A 134 -9.03 19.85 -11.16
N VAL A 135 -9.26 21.03 -11.75
CA VAL A 135 -9.79 22.21 -11.07
C VAL A 135 -11.14 21.93 -10.38
N ASN A 136 -12.00 21.19 -11.05
CA ASN A 136 -13.34 20.86 -10.58
C ASN A 136 -13.46 19.47 -9.95
N ARG A 137 -12.32 18.79 -9.73
CA ARG A 137 -12.25 17.45 -9.15
C ARG A 137 -12.92 16.33 -9.99
N SER A 138 -13.24 16.60 -11.24
CA SER A 138 -13.94 15.65 -12.11
C SER A 138 -13.13 14.39 -12.43
N ILE A 139 -11.80 14.51 -12.40
CA ILE A 139 -10.88 13.36 -12.55
C ILE A 139 -10.79 12.61 -11.23
N TYR A 140 -10.44 13.30 -10.14
CA TYR A 140 -10.19 12.67 -8.84
C TYR A 140 -11.40 11.83 -8.35
N GLN A 141 -12.61 12.36 -8.51
CA GLN A 141 -13.83 11.69 -8.07
C GLN A 141 -14.14 10.36 -8.78
N GLN A 142 -13.47 10.06 -9.90
CA GLN A 142 -13.56 8.77 -10.58
C GLN A 142 -12.75 7.70 -9.87
N PHE A 143 -11.79 8.08 -9.02
CA PHE A 143 -10.91 7.16 -8.32
C PHE A 143 -11.33 6.91 -6.87
N ALA A 144 -11.65 7.97 -6.12
CA ALA A 144 -11.96 7.86 -4.69
C ALA A 144 -12.73 9.06 -4.14
N VAL A 145 -13.32 8.86 -2.97
CA VAL A 145 -13.98 9.94 -2.21
C VAL A 145 -12.97 10.91 -1.59
N GLY A 146 -11.80 10.43 -1.15
CA GLY A 146 -10.81 11.24 -0.46
C GLY A 146 -9.44 10.60 -0.32
N GLY A 147 -8.52 11.34 0.33
CA GLY A 147 -7.14 10.91 0.60
C GLY A 147 -6.16 11.18 -0.54
N ILE A 148 -5.09 11.92 -0.24
CA ILE A 148 -3.96 12.23 -1.14
C ILE A 148 -2.64 12.16 -0.37
N PRO A 149 -1.50 11.89 -1.08
CA PRO A 149 -1.47 11.52 -2.49
C PRO A 149 -1.94 10.09 -2.73
N ARG A 150 -2.43 9.81 -3.94
CA ARG A 150 -2.66 8.46 -4.42
C ARG A 150 -1.66 8.13 -5.50
N LEU A 151 -0.98 6.99 -5.35
CA LEU A 151 -0.07 6.43 -6.34
C LEU A 151 -0.77 5.28 -7.05
N ILE A 152 -1.01 5.43 -8.34
CA ILE A 152 -1.77 4.50 -9.16
C ILE A 152 -0.84 3.92 -10.21
N THR A 153 -0.54 2.64 -10.11
CA THR A 153 0.23 1.91 -11.12
C THR A 153 -0.71 1.27 -12.12
N VAL A 154 -0.37 1.40 -13.41
CA VAL A 154 -1.20 0.95 -14.52
C VAL A 154 -0.34 0.13 -15.48
N GLY A 155 -0.83 -1.02 -15.86
CA GLY A 155 -0.20 -1.93 -16.81
C GLY A 155 -0.19 -1.38 -18.24
N LYS A 156 0.53 -2.07 -19.12
CA LYS A 156 0.54 -1.74 -20.56
C LYS A 156 -0.82 -1.92 -21.21
N ASP A 157 -1.65 -2.78 -20.65
CA ASP A 157 -3.04 -3.06 -21.05
C ASP A 157 -4.05 -2.02 -20.55
N ASN A 158 -3.56 -0.92 -19.99
CA ASN A 158 -4.37 0.15 -19.37
C ASN A 158 -5.20 -0.28 -18.16
N ARG A 159 -4.86 -1.42 -17.55
CA ARG A 159 -5.52 -1.83 -16.32
C ARG A 159 -4.73 -1.37 -15.10
N VAL A 160 -5.44 -0.91 -14.10
CA VAL A 160 -4.88 -0.56 -12.82
C VAL A 160 -4.30 -1.82 -12.17
N ILE A 161 -3.02 -1.76 -11.81
CA ILE A 161 -2.37 -2.81 -11.04
C ILE A 161 -2.65 -2.57 -9.57
N LYS A 162 -2.44 -1.34 -9.11
CA LYS A 162 -2.68 -0.97 -7.71
C LYS A 162 -2.92 0.52 -7.57
N MET A 163 -3.79 0.90 -6.66
CA MET A 163 -3.96 2.26 -6.16
C MET A 163 -3.62 2.27 -4.68
N ASN A 164 -2.67 3.11 -4.27
CA ASN A 164 -2.25 3.25 -2.89
C ASN A 164 -2.52 4.67 -2.40
N LEU A 165 -3.14 4.81 -1.24
CA LEU A 165 -3.09 6.04 -0.47
C LEU A 165 -1.71 6.10 0.19
N ALA A 166 -0.88 7.07 -0.22
CA ALA A 166 0.53 7.13 0.11
C ALA A 166 0.81 8.20 1.19
N GLU A 167 0.22 8.02 2.36
CA GLU A 167 0.49 8.83 3.55
C GLU A 167 1.84 8.43 4.19
N GLY A 168 2.51 9.36 4.86
CA GLY A 168 3.73 9.11 5.64
C GLY A 168 5.03 9.12 4.83
N GLN A 169 5.96 8.23 5.21
CA GLN A 169 7.31 8.17 4.63
C GLN A 169 7.43 7.07 3.58
N GLU A 170 8.52 7.11 2.77
CA GLU A 170 8.89 6.06 1.82
C GLU A 170 7.80 5.67 0.81
N GLN A 171 6.99 6.65 0.41
CA GLN A 171 5.80 6.45 -0.43
C GLN A 171 6.11 5.71 -1.74
N LEU A 172 7.30 5.93 -2.34
CA LEU A 172 7.68 5.26 -3.58
C LEU A 172 7.83 3.74 -3.45
N LYS A 173 8.02 3.20 -2.23
CA LYS A 173 8.01 1.75 -1.99
C LYS A 173 6.64 1.12 -2.21
N LEU A 174 5.58 1.92 -2.25
CA LEU A 174 4.22 1.47 -2.58
C LEU A 174 4.00 1.24 -4.07
N ILE A 175 4.91 1.72 -4.93
CA ILE A 175 4.86 1.51 -6.37
C ILE A 175 5.21 0.05 -6.68
N GLN A 176 4.24 -0.69 -7.18
CA GLN A 176 4.35 -2.10 -7.56
C GLN A 176 3.80 -2.26 -8.99
N TRP A 177 4.51 -3.06 -9.81
CA TRP A 177 4.19 -3.30 -11.23
C TRP A 177 3.82 -4.76 -11.48
#